data_a51324713cbefc4e5391004a8c2c7b9d
#
_entry.id   a51324713cbefc4e5391004a8c2c7b9d
#
_cell.length_a   1.000
_cell.length_b   1.000
_cell.length_c   1.000
_cell.angle_alpha   90.00
_cell.angle_beta   90.00
_cell.angle_gamma   90.00
#
_symmetry.space_group_name_H-M   'P 1'
#
loop_
_entity.id
_entity.type
_entity.pdbx_description
1 polymer ?
#
loop_
_entity_poly.entity_id
_entity_poly.type
_entity_poly.pdbx_seq_one_letter_code
_entity_poly.pdbx_strand_id
1 'polypeptide(L)'
;MNCHIIILCRSLTRTQRAAAALQSAGVFASVTKAPQRANPGGCAYGVKIGERNLAAAREVLRRENIACDKLFRVLPNGALEEVPQ
;
A
#
# COMPACT_ATOMS: atom_id res chain seq x y z
N MET A 1 10.23 12.26 -10.68
CA MET A 1 8.87 12.46 -10.22
C MET A 1 8.53 11.43 -9.20
N ASN A 2 8.13 11.87 -8.04
CA ASN A 2 8.08 10.99 -6.89
C ASN A 2 6.65 10.66 -6.49
N CYS A 3 6.02 9.84 -7.30
CA CYS A 3 4.76 9.25 -6.91
C CYS A 3 5.04 8.04 -6.05
N HIS A 4 4.17 7.78 -5.11
CA HIS A 4 4.25 6.54 -4.35
C HIS A 4 2.88 5.90 -4.26
N ILE A 5 2.87 4.64 -3.87
CA ILE A 5 1.65 3.85 -3.77
C ILE A 5 1.37 3.58 -2.31
N ILE A 6 0.10 3.69 -1.92
CA ILE A 6 -0.36 3.25 -0.61
C ILE A 6 -1.27 2.05 -0.81
N ILE A 7 -0.88 0.94 -0.22
CA ILE A 7 -1.67 -0.30 -0.24
C ILE A 7 -2.53 -0.29 1.00
N LEU A 8 -3.82 -0.11 0.82
CA LEU A 8 -4.75 0.03 1.93
C LEU A 8 -5.19 -1.33 2.43
N CYS A 9 -4.96 -1.59 3.70
CA CYS A 9 -5.38 -2.83 4.34
C CYS A 9 -6.37 -2.52 5.45
N ARG A 10 -7.20 -3.51 5.80
CA ARG A 10 -8.27 -3.30 6.76
C ARG A 10 -7.81 -3.13 8.20
N SER A 11 -6.72 -3.79 8.56
CA SER A 11 -6.27 -3.78 9.93
C SER A 11 -4.79 -3.48 10.02
N LEU A 12 -4.37 -2.99 11.16
CA LEU A 12 -2.95 -2.75 11.41
C LEU A 12 -2.16 -4.05 11.33
N THR A 13 -2.70 -5.14 11.86
CA THR A 13 -2.04 -6.44 11.82
C THR A 13 -1.77 -6.87 10.38
N ARG A 14 -2.79 -6.75 9.52
CA ARG A 14 -2.64 -7.11 8.11
C ARG A 14 -1.65 -6.18 7.41
N THR A 15 -1.68 -4.90 7.75
CA THR A 15 -0.75 -3.93 7.21
C THR A 15 0.69 -4.29 7.56
N GLN A 16 0.93 -4.63 8.82
CA GLN A 16 2.26 -5.03 9.27
C GLN A 16 2.73 -6.30 8.58
N ARG A 17 1.82 -7.26 8.41
CA ARG A 17 2.14 -8.50 7.72
C ARG A 17 2.51 -8.25 6.26
N ALA A 18 1.76 -7.37 5.59
CA ALA A 18 2.06 -7.02 4.21
C ALA A 18 3.41 -6.33 4.10
N ALA A 19 3.69 -5.39 4.98
CA ALA A 19 4.97 -4.69 4.97
C ALA A 19 6.14 -5.67 5.20
N ALA A 20 5.98 -6.59 6.15
CA ALA A 20 7.03 -7.57 6.43
C ALA A 20 7.27 -8.48 5.23
N ALA A 21 6.21 -8.94 4.58
CA ALA A 21 6.34 -9.78 3.40
C ALA A 21 7.08 -9.05 2.27
N LEU A 22 6.74 -7.79 2.06
CA LEU A 22 7.41 -6.99 1.03
C LEU A 22 8.87 -6.77 1.34
N GLN A 23 9.17 -6.42 2.59
CA GLN A 23 10.56 -6.22 3.01
C GLN A 23 11.38 -7.49 2.85
N SER A 24 10.81 -8.64 3.19
CA SER A 24 11.48 -9.93 3.02
C SER A 24 11.77 -10.23 1.57
N ALA A 25 10.96 -9.72 0.66
CA ALA A 25 11.15 -9.92 -0.77
C ALA A 25 12.08 -8.86 -1.39
N GLY A 26 12.65 -7.97 -0.58
CA GLY A 26 13.53 -6.93 -1.09
C GLY A 26 12.83 -5.68 -1.58
N VAL A 27 11.55 -5.55 -1.30
CA VAL A 27 10.78 -4.36 -1.68
C VAL A 27 10.78 -3.39 -0.51
N PHE A 28 11.25 -2.16 -0.75
CA PHE A 28 11.21 -1.15 0.29
C PHE A 28 9.76 -0.79 0.59
N ALA A 29 9.35 -1.01 1.83
CA ALA A 29 7.97 -0.79 2.24
C ALA A 29 7.94 -0.30 3.69
N SER A 30 7.01 0.60 3.99
CA SER A 30 6.85 1.10 5.34
C SER A 30 5.37 1.20 5.67
N VAL A 31 5.04 0.97 6.94
CA VAL A 31 3.67 1.15 7.43
C VAL A 31 3.43 2.64 7.62
N THR A 32 2.31 3.12 7.12
CA THR A 32 1.94 4.52 7.25
C THR A 32 0.44 4.62 7.52
N LYS A 33 0.05 5.75 8.06
CA LYS A 33 -1.36 6.03 8.24
C LYS A 33 -1.93 6.49 6.90
N ALA A 34 -2.96 5.82 6.43
CA ALA A 34 -3.57 6.17 5.16
C ALA A 34 -4.31 7.51 5.27
N PRO A 35 -4.30 8.30 4.18
CA PRO A 35 -5.08 9.54 4.18
C PRO A 35 -6.56 9.26 4.41
N GLN A 36 -7.21 10.14 5.14
CA GLN A 36 -8.63 9.99 5.43
C GLN A 36 -9.47 9.95 4.15
N ARG A 37 -9.01 10.62 3.11
CA ARG A 37 -9.69 10.61 1.82
C ARG A 37 -9.72 9.23 1.19
N ALA A 38 -8.72 8.39 1.49
CA ALA A 38 -8.67 7.03 0.95
C ALA A 38 -9.68 6.12 1.64
N ASN A 39 -10.00 6.42 2.91
CA ASN A 39 -10.91 5.58 3.67
C ASN A 39 -11.68 6.43 4.67
N PRO A 40 -12.66 7.23 4.19
CA PRO A 40 -13.43 8.09 5.07
C PRO A 40 -14.17 7.28 6.14
N GLY A 41 -14.09 7.73 7.37
CA GLY A 41 -14.79 7.09 8.47
C GLY A 41 -14.13 5.84 9.00
N GLY A 42 -12.99 5.45 8.45
CA GLY A 42 -12.26 4.27 8.90
C GLY A 42 -10.94 4.60 9.54
N CYS A 43 -10.49 3.73 10.44
CA CYS A 43 -9.13 3.76 10.93
C CYS A 43 -8.29 3.02 9.90
N ALA A 44 -7.54 3.75 9.11
CA ALA A 44 -6.88 3.16 7.97
C ALA A 44 -5.37 3.24 8.13
N TYR A 45 -4.74 2.10 7.97
CA TYR A 45 -3.30 2.01 7.83
C TYR A 45 -3.00 1.43 6.46
N GLY A 46 -1.85 1.78 5.93
CA GLY A 46 -1.46 1.29 4.63
C GLY A 46 0.03 1.05 4.57
N VAL A 47 0.45 0.40 3.49
CA VAL A 47 1.86 0.17 3.22
C VAL A 47 2.27 1.12 2.11
N LYS A 48 3.28 1.93 2.38
CA LYS A 48 3.82 2.86 1.41
C LYS A 48 4.96 2.22 0.66
N ILE A 49 4.87 2.22 -0.66
CA ILE A 49 5.93 1.71 -1.52
C ILE A 49 6.17 2.72 -2.65
N GLY A 50 7.32 2.61 -3.29
CA GLY A 50 7.58 3.40 -4.48
C GLY A 50 6.76 2.89 -5.65
N GLU A 51 6.38 3.77 -6.56
CA GLU A 51 5.55 3.38 -7.69
C GLU A 51 6.24 2.33 -8.56
N ARG A 52 7.55 2.42 -8.71
CA ARG A 52 8.31 1.45 -9.50
C ARG A 52 8.21 0.03 -8.94
N ASN A 53 7.86 -0.11 -7.67
CA ASN A 53 7.79 -1.40 -7.01
C ASN A 53 6.39 -2.01 -7.04
N LEU A 54 5.45 -1.37 -7.71
CA LEU A 54 4.06 -1.80 -7.67
C LEU A 54 3.88 -3.23 -8.20
N ALA A 55 4.50 -3.54 -9.34
CA ALA A 55 4.36 -4.88 -9.93
C ALA A 55 4.94 -5.95 -9.00
N ALA A 56 6.12 -5.67 -8.45
CA ALA A 56 6.75 -6.61 -7.51
C ALA A 56 5.90 -6.77 -6.25
N ALA A 57 5.34 -5.68 -5.75
CA ALA A 57 4.51 -5.72 -4.56
C ALA A 57 3.25 -6.56 -4.79
N ARG A 58 2.59 -6.38 -5.93
CA ARG A 58 1.41 -7.19 -6.28
C ARG A 58 1.74 -8.67 -6.29
N GLU A 59 2.89 -9.03 -6.87
CA GLU A 59 3.30 -10.42 -6.95
C GLU A 59 3.55 -11.01 -5.56
N VAL A 60 4.22 -10.26 -4.69
CA VAL A 60 4.49 -10.71 -3.33
C VAL A 60 3.19 -10.91 -2.56
N LEU A 61 2.29 -9.95 -2.63
CA LEU A 61 1.02 -10.05 -1.91
C LEU A 61 0.19 -11.23 -2.39
N ARG A 62 0.18 -11.46 -3.70
CA ARG A 62 -0.54 -12.60 -4.27
C ARG A 62 0.07 -13.91 -3.80
N ARG A 63 1.40 -14.01 -3.84
CA ARG A 63 2.11 -15.24 -3.46
C ARG A 63 1.92 -15.54 -1.97
N GLU A 64 1.91 -14.50 -1.13
CA GLU A 64 1.72 -14.66 0.31
C GLU A 64 0.25 -14.71 0.71
N ASN A 65 -0.63 -14.60 -0.27
CA ASN A 65 -2.07 -14.66 -0.03
C ASN A 65 -2.55 -13.58 0.94
N ILE A 66 -2.04 -12.38 0.77
CA ILE A 66 -2.41 -11.22 1.58
C ILE A 66 -3.39 -10.37 0.80
N ALA A 67 -4.63 -10.28 1.29
CA ALA A 67 -5.66 -9.50 0.64
C ALA A 67 -5.54 -8.03 1.04
N CYS A 68 -5.68 -7.15 0.06
CA CYS A 68 -5.69 -5.71 0.28
C CYS A 68 -7.00 -5.14 -0.24
N ASP A 69 -7.48 -4.07 0.41
CA ASP A 69 -8.73 -3.47 0.01
C ASP A 69 -8.58 -2.63 -1.25
N LYS A 70 -7.62 -1.71 -1.25
CA LYS A 70 -7.45 -0.77 -2.35
C LYS A 70 -5.99 -0.38 -2.50
N LEU A 71 -5.67 0.09 -3.69
CA LEU A 71 -4.36 0.68 -3.99
C LEU A 71 -4.59 2.11 -4.44
N PHE A 72 -3.80 3.04 -3.90
CA PHE A 72 -3.86 4.43 -4.30
C PHE A 72 -2.48 4.91 -4.72
N ARG A 73 -2.45 5.66 -5.82
CA ARG A 73 -1.25 6.39 -6.21
C ARG A 73 -1.35 7.78 -5.61
N VAL A 74 -0.31 8.19 -4.90
CA VAL A 74 -0.23 9.54 -4.36
C VAL A 74 0.61 10.37 -5.30
N LEU A 75 -0.01 11.38 -5.89
CA LEU A 75 0.64 12.25 -6.86
C LEU A 75 1.47 13.31 -6.15
N PRO A 76 2.42 13.94 -6.86
CA PRO A 76 3.28 14.96 -6.22
C PRO A 76 2.50 16.11 -5.59
N ASN A 77 1.31 16.41 -6.11
CA ASN A 77 0.48 17.48 -5.54
C ASN A 77 -0.38 17.01 -4.37
N GLY A 78 -0.22 15.75 -3.94
CA GLY A 78 -0.99 15.19 -2.84
C GLY A 78 -2.32 14.58 -3.23
N ALA A 79 -2.70 14.64 -4.50
CA ALA A 79 -3.94 14.03 -4.97
C ALA A 79 -3.84 12.52 -4.93
N LEU A 80 -4.97 11.86 -4.69
CA LEU A 80 -5.04 10.41 -4.68
C LEU A 80 -5.70 9.92 -5.96
N GLU A 81 -5.15 8.85 -6.51
CA GLU A 81 -5.68 8.21 -7.70
C GLU A 81 -5.81 6.72 -7.42
N GLU A 82 -7.03 6.21 -7.48
CA GLU A 82 -7.22 4.78 -7.23
C GLU A 82 -6.63 3.96 -8.36
N VAL A 83 -5.85 2.94 -7.99
CA VAL A 83 -5.19 2.06 -8.95
C VAL A 83 -5.98 0.76 -9.00
N PRO A 84 -6.40 0.31 -10.20
CA PRO A 84 -7.11 -0.97 -10.32
C PRO A 84 -6.25 -2.13 -9.82
N GLN A 85 -6.91 -3.06 -9.16
CA GLN A 85 -6.22 -4.25 -8.64
C GLN A 85 -6.12 -5.36 -9.68
#